data_6a08082517df1bbd2dfbf5a39bb225a1
#
_entry.id   6a08082517df1bbd2dfbf5a39bb225a1
#
_cell.length_a   1.000
_cell.length_b   1.000
_cell.length_c   1.000
_cell.angle_alpha   90.00
_cell.angle_beta   90.00
_cell.angle_gamma   90.00
#
_symmetry.space_group_name_H-M   'P 1'
#
loop_
_entity.id
_entity.type
_entity.pdbx_description
1 polymer ?
#
loop_
_entity_poly.entity_id
_entity_poly.type
_entity_poly.pdbx_seq_one_letter_code
_entity_poly.pdbx_strand_id
1 'polypeptide(L)'
;MIFLLNGFMVSFDIEKMNKLPVEARFFDVNELWYFMNRWVVRLLYPTPVTPNQITVLSLIFGLASAGFYVSGVPNALVWGAVFLYGKVFLDNVDGNLARVRGTTSRFGRFLDSLTDFGVTVLVYIAVTVVLVRTTGAPEYWVLGLLGLLTCFMQSTFFVFYLVNYTSRVGSYEKNRVDESVTEEDLANAEGADPWDLRLQILFVWVYGWQDKMVEQLDALCRRLARVPDDEEANWYSDKNFLAGISPLCLCTNNIMLVIFSLLGQLELFLILLISFMNLYGLGLLAWKIFSRRRNRQRLVNLR
;
A
#
# COMPACT_ATOMS: atom_id res chain seq x y z
N MET A 1 0.43 10.15 27.75
CA MET A 1 1.66 9.80 28.47
C MET A 1 2.72 10.81 28.04
N ILE A 2 3.38 11.47 28.99
CA ILE A 2 4.34 12.55 28.76
C ILE A 2 5.75 11.96 28.75
N PHE A 3 6.55 12.29 27.73
CA PHE A 3 7.96 11.92 27.61
C PHE A 3 8.82 13.18 27.55
N LEU A 4 10.05 13.11 28.05
CA LEU A 4 11.06 14.15 27.88
C LEU A 4 11.87 13.84 26.59
N LEU A 5 11.69 14.64 25.56
CA LEU A 5 12.48 14.60 24.32
C LEU A 5 13.23 15.94 24.19
N ASN A 6 14.57 15.89 24.16
CA ASN A 6 15.42 17.09 24.02
C ASN A 6 15.08 18.24 24.99
N GLY A 7 14.66 17.90 26.22
CA GLY A 7 14.29 18.90 27.23
C GLY A 7 12.87 19.47 27.17
N PHE A 8 12.05 19.00 26.19
CA PHE A 8 10.64 19.36 26.08
C PHE A 8 9.73 18.21 26.53
N MET A 9 8.67 18.55 27.28
CA MET A 9 7.60 17.61 27.62
C MET A 9 6.73 17.39 26.38
N VAL A 10 6.83 16.20 25.74
CA VAL A 10 6.04 15.83 24.58
C VAL A 10 5.06 14.74 24.97
N SER A 11 3.77 14.96 24.71
CA SER A 11 2.73 13.97 24.96
C SER A 11 2.59 13.02 23.78
N PHE A 12 2.69 11.71 24.03
CA PHE A 12 2.36 10.70 23.03
C PHE A 12 0.85 10.68 22.78
N ASP A 13 0.46 11.04 21.57
CA ASP A 13 -0.93 11.03 21.13
C ASP A 13 -1.16 9.87 20.14
N ILE A 14 -1.86 8.84 20.59
CA ILE A 14 -2.14 7.63 19.81
C ILE A 14 -3.05 7.92 18.61
N GLU A 15 -3.89 8.97 18.69
CA GLU A 15 -4.82 9.31 17.60
C GLU A 15 -4.06 9.79 16.35
N LYS A 16 -2.88 10.40 16.52
CA LYS A 16 -2.00 10.81 15.43
C LYS A 16 -1.39 9.64 14.64
N MET A 17 -1.46 8.41 15.13
CA MET A 17 -1.04 7.23 14.36
C MET A 17 -1.97 7.01 13.16
N ASN A 18 -3.25 7.37 13.28
CA ASN A 18 -4.21 7.17 12.23
C ASN A 18 -4.03 8.19 11.10
N LYS A 19 -4.17 7.72 9.87
CA LYS A 19 -4.15 8.56 8.66
C LYS A 19 -5.40 9.43 8.54
N LEU A 20 -6.51 9.01 9.16
CA LEU A 20 -7.83 9.60 9.02
C LEU A 20 -8.37 10.10 10.35
N PRO A 21 -9.05 11.26 10.38
CA PRO A 21 -9.81 11.70 11.53
C PRO A 21 -10.92 10.68 11.87
N VAL A 22 -11.39 10.68 13.12
CA VAL A 22 -12.32 9.65 13.63
C VAL A 22 -13.56 9.49 12.74
N GLU A 23 -14.12 10.61 12.30
CA GLU A 23 -15.35 10.65 11.49
C GLU A 23 -15.14 10.08 10.08
N ALA A 24 -13.91 10.11 9.58
CA ALA A 24 -13.55 9.65 8.23
C ALA A 24 -13.03 8.20 8.22
N ARG A 25 -12.83 7.56 9.37
CA ARG A 25 -12.32 6.19 9.43
C ARG A 25 -13.30 5.20 8.81
N PHE A 26 -12.73 4.20 8.16
CA PHE A 26 -13.43 3.02 7.65
C PHE A 26 -12.71 1.76 8.19
N PHE A 27 -13.35 0.60 8.09
CA PHE A 27 -12.71 -0.66 8.46
C PHE A 27 -11.65 -1.03 7.41
N ASP A 28 -10.38 -0.98 7.82
CA ASP A 28 -9.26 -1.41 7.00
C ASP A 28 -8.73 -2.75 7.53
N VAL A 29 -8.85 -3.81 6.71
CA VAL A 29 -8.39 -5.14 7.09
C VAL A 29 -6.88 -5.17 7.39
N ASN A 30 -6.12 -4.25 6.80
CA ASN A 30 -4.69 -4.18 7.04
C ASN A 30 -4.34 -3.85 8.49
N GLU A 31 -5.21 -3.16 9.23
CA GLU A 31 -4.98 -2.87 10.65
C GLU A 31 -4.91 -4.14 11.52
N LEU A 32 -5.51 -5.25 11.09
CA LEU A 32 -5.46 -6.51 11.83
C LEU A 32 -4.06 -7.10 11.91
N TRP A 33 -3.22 -6.83 10.90
CA TRP A 33 -1.86 -7.37 10.84
C TRP A 33 -0.87 -6.64 11.73
N TYR A 34 -1.28 -5.50 12.28
CA TYR A 34 -0.41 -4.57 13.00
C TYR A 34 -0.83 -4.35 14.46
N PHE A 35 -1.50 -5.30 15.08
CA PHE A 35 -2.03 -5.15 16.45
C PHE A 35 -0.98 -4.75 17.48
N MET A 36 0.30 -5.13 17.27
CA MET A 36 1.42 -4.76 18.14
C MET A 36 2.05 -3.40 17.79
N ASN A 37 1.71 -2.81 16.68
CA ASN A 37 2.35 -1.60 16.15
C ASN A 37 2.31 -0.44 17.16
N ARG A 38 1.16 -0.21 17.82
CA ARG A 38 1.02 0.85 18.83
C ARG A 38 2.01 0.72 19.99
N TRP A 39 2.35 -0.50 20.38
CA TRP A 39 3.31 -0.75 21.45
C TRP A 39 4.72 -0.44 21.00
N VAL A 40 5.11 -0.87 19.81
CA VAL A 40 6.44 -0.63 19.24
C VAL A 40 6.64 0.86 18.97
N VAL A 41 5.66 1.53 18.34
CA VAL A 41 5.74 2.98 18.10
C VAL A 41 5.84 3.76 19.43
N ARG A 42 5.07 3.38 20.44
CA ARG A 42 5.15 4.00 21.77
C ARG A 42 6.52 3.82 22.42
N LEU A 43 7.14 2.64 22.26
CA LEU A 43 8.49 2.36 22.78
C LEU A 43 9.55 3.19 22.03
N LEU A 44 9.41 3.33 20.71
CA LEU A 44 10.34 4.06 19.85
C LEU A 44 10.17 5.59 19.96
N TYR A 45 8.97 6.06 20.33
CA TYR A 45 8.67 7.49 20.37
C TYR A 45 9.67 8.35 21.14
N PRO A 46 10.14 7.97 22.36
CA PRO A 46 11.12 8.76 23.13
C PRO A 46 12.57 8.53 22.70
N THR A 47 12.84 7.63 21.73
CA THR A 47 14.20 7.30 21.31
C THR A 47 14.68 8.21 20.16
N PRO A 48 15.99 8.30 19.89
CA PRO A 48 16.52 9.04 18.75
C PRO A 48 16.35 8.31 17.42
N VAL A 49 15.78 7.09 17.39
CA VAL A 49 15.56 6.31 16.16
C VAL A 49 14.62 7.06 15.23
N THR A 50 15.05 7.32 14.00
CA THR A 50 14.27 8.04 13.00
C THR A 50 13.38 7.10 12.18
N PRO A 51 12.25 7.58 11.62
CA PRO A 51 11.44 6.78 10.69
C PRO A 51 12.26 6.21 9.54
N ASN A 52 13.13 7.00 8.90
CA ASN A 52 13.97 6.55 7.79
C ASN A 52 14.92 5.40 8.17
N GLN A 53 15.41 5.35 9.42
CA GLN A 53 16.21 4.22 9.90
C GLN A 53 15.37 2.94 9.98
N ILE A 54 14.09 3.05 10.33
CA ILE A 54 13.18 1.91 10.37
C ILE A 54 12.84 1.47 8.93
N THR A 55 12.65 2.40 7.98
CA THR A 55 12.49 2.09 6.55
C THR A 55 13.70 1.32 6.01
N VAL A 56 14.94 1.73 6.35
CA VAL A 56 16.15 1.00 5.97
C VAL A 56 16.19 -0.39 6.60
N LEU A 57 15.79 -0.53 7.87
CA LEU A 57 15.70 -1.83 8.52
C LEU A 57 14.64 -2.72 7.86
N SER A 58 13.49 -2.16 7.50
CA SER A 58 12.44 -2.83 6.71
C SER A 58 13.00 -3.35 5.38
N LEU A 59 13.76 -2.52 4.65
CA LEU A 59 14.44 -2.93 3.42
C LEU A 59 15.38 -4.13 3.66
N ILE A 60 16.21 -4.10 4.72
CA ILE A 60 17.12 -5.21 5.06
C ILE A 60 16.32 -6.50 5.30
N PHE A 61 15.19 -6.41 6.02
CA PHE A 61 14.31 -7.57 6.23
C PHE A 61 13.71 -8.09 4.91
N GLY A 62 13.31 -7.21 4.02
CA GLY A 62 12.81 -7.58 2.69
C GLY A 62 13.87 -8.28 1.83
N LEU A 63 15.09 -7.76 1.81
CA LEU A 63 16.22 -8.38 1.10
C LEU A 63 16.58 -9.75 1.71
N ALA A 64 16.58 -9.85 3.04
CA ALA A 64 16.80 -11.11 3.74
C ALA A 64 15.70 -12.13 3.40
N SER A 65 14.43 -11.71 3.34
CA SER A 65 13.32 -12.55 2.92
C SER A 65 13.55 -13.16 1.53
N ALA A 66 13.84 -12.32 0.52
CA ALA A 66 14.13 -12.79 -0.83
C ALA A 66 15.35 -13.74 -0.85
N GLY A 67 16.40 -13.42 -0.10
CA GLY A 67 17.59 -14.27 0.05
C GLY A 67 17.26 -15.63 0.67
N PHE A 68 16.46 -15.68 1.73
CA PHE A 68 16.05 -16.94 2.36
C PHE A 68 15.23 -17.82 1.42
N TYR A 69 14.25 -17.24 0.67
CA TYR A 69 13.47 -18.02 -0.28
C TYR A 69 14.37 -18.80 -1.25
N VAL A 70 15.42 -18.19 -1.80
CA VAL A 70 16.28 -18.84 -2.81
C VAL A 70 17.46 -19.64 -2.21
N SER A 71 17.72 -19.53 -0.91
CA SER A 71 18.95 -20.04 -0.27
C SER A 71 19.07 -21.56 -0.26
N GLY A 72 17.93 -22.29 -0.30
CA GLY A 72 17.92 -23.75 -0.17
C GLY A 72 18.28 -24.27 1.23
N VAL A 73 18.44 -23.41 2.25
CA VAL A 73 18.65 -23.84 3.63
C VAL A 73 17.42 -24.56 4.19
N PRO A 74 17.55 -25.40 5.23
CA PRO A 74 16.41 -26.01 5.90
C PRO A 74 15.39 -24.95 6.33
N ASN A 75 14.11 -25.21 6.04
CA ASN A 75 13.00 -24.30 6.34
C ASN A 75 13.12 -22.91 5.67
N ALA A 76 13.75 -22.81 4.49
CA ALA A 76 13.93 -21.57 3.74
C ALA A 76 12.64 -20.77 3.57
N LEU A 77 11.50 -21.44 3.27
CA LEU A 77 10.19 -20.80 3.12
C LEU A 77 9.71 -20.18 4.44
N VAL A 78 9.97 -20.83 5.57
CA VAL A 78 9.59 -20.32 6.89
C VAL A 78 10.39 -19.06 7.22
N TRP A 79 11.72 -19.10 7.02
CA TRP A 79 12.57 -17.93 7.24
C TRP A 79 12.23 -16.79 6.29
N GLY A 80 12.00 -17.09 5.00
CA GLY A 80 11.52 -16.12 4.02
C GLY A 80 10.23 -15.43 4.48
N ALA A 81 9.27 -16.22 4.95
CA ALA A 81 8.00 -15.72 5.47
C ALA A 81 8.17 -14.86 6.73
N VAL A 82 8.99 -15.29 7.70
CA VAL A 82 9.25 -14.54 8.93
C VAL A 82 9.89 -13.18 8.64
N PHE A 83 10.89 -13.14 7.76
CA PHE A 83 11.52 -11.88 7.37
C PHE A 83 10.60 -11.00 6.54
N LEU A 84 9.74 -11.57 5.68
CA LEU A 84 8.74 -10.80 4.94
C LEU A 84 7.70 -10.17 5.88
N TYR A 85 7.21 -10.93 6.86
CA TYR A 85 6.32 -10.38 7.88
C TYR A 85 6.98 -9.24 8.67
N GLY A 86 8.25 -9.45 9.07
CA GLY A 86 9.05 -8.42 9.75
C GLY A 86 9.20 -7.15 8.91
N LYS A 87 9.44 -7.29 7.58
CA LYS A 87 9.48 -6.17 6.63
C LYS A 87 8.16 -5.40 6.65
N VAL A 88 7.04 -6.08 6.44
CA VAL A 88 5.70 -5.47 6.38
C VAL A 88 5.34 -4.80 7.71
N PHE A 89 5.72 -5.39 8.83
CA PHE A 89 5.50 -4.82 10.16
C PHE A 89 6.31 -3.54 10.39
N LEU A 90 7.61 -3.56 10.08
CA LEU A 90 8.51 -2.41 10.26
C LEU A 90 8.12 -1.21 9.39
N ASP A 91 7.71 -1.46 8.17
CA ASP A 91 7.16 -0.51 7.22
C ASP A 91 5.94 0.26 7.80
N ASN A 92 5.04 -0.46 8.45
CA ASN A 92 3.93 0.19 9.13
C ASN A 92 4.37 0.98 10.39
N VAL A 93 5.41 0.53 11.08
CA VAL A 93 5.97 1.21 12.26
C VAL A 93 6.58 2.56 11.88
N ASP A 94 7.33 2.65 10.76
CA ASP A 94 8.01 3.90 10.37
C ASP A 94 7.01 4.99 10.01
N GLY A 95 5.99 4.67 9.21
CA GLY A 95 4.93 5.61 8.86
C GLY A 95 4.14 6.09 10.07
N ASN A 96 3.83 5.19 11.02
CA ASN A 96 3.15 5.56 12.26
C ASN A 96 4.02 6.43 13.16
N LEU A 97 5.32 6.11 13.28
CA LEU A 97 6.27 6.92 14.05
C LEU A 97 6.43 8.30 13.45
N ALA A 98 6.53 8.41 12.12
CA ALA A 98 6.60 9.69 11.41
C ALA A 98 5.36 10.56 11.68
N ARG A 99 4.17 9.97 11.66
CA ARG A 99 2.91 10.69 11.95
C ARG A 99 2.84 11.20 13.39
N VAL A 100 3.12 10.35 14.36
CA VAL A 100 3.06 10.73 15.78
C VAL A 100 4.07 11.82 16.13
N ARG A 101 5.25 11.79 15.48
CA ARG A 101 6.29 12.83 15.67
C ARG A 101 6.06 14.08 14.81
N GLY A 102 5.13 14.06 13.86
CA GLY A 102 4.92 15.16 12.92
C GLY A 102 6.08 15.35 11.93
N THR A 103 6.87 14.31 11.68
CA THR A 103 8.05 14.33 10.79
C THR A 103 7.80 13.71 9.42
N THR A 104 6.54 13.59 9.01
CA THR A 104 6.19 13.11 7.67
C THR A 104 6.77 14.00 6.58
N SER A 105 7.36 13.40 5.53
CA SER A 105 7.95 14.13 4.40
C SER A 105 7.59 13.47 3.08
N ARG A 106 7.66 14.23 1.97
CA ARG A 106 7.50 13.67 0.60
C ARG A 106 8.66 12.71 0.28
N PHE A 107 9.88 13.08 0.66
CA PHE A 107 11.05 12.22 0.52
C PHE A 107 10.84 10.85 1.17
N GLY A 108 10.46 10.82 2.45
CA GLY A 108 10.22 9.57 3.17
C GLY A 108 9.16 8.70 2.49
N ARG A 109 8.08 9.30 1.98
CA ARG A 109 7.03 8.58 1.27
C ARG A 109 7.50 7.98 -0.05
N PHE A 110 8.26 8.73 -0.87
CA PHE A 110 8.81 8.20 -2.11
C PHE A 110 9.84 7.09 -1.84
N LEU A 111 10.70 7.30 -0.85
CA LEU A 111 11.69 6.29 -0.44
C LEU A 111 10.99 4.99 -0.02
N ASP A 112 9.99 5.09 0.83
CA ASP A 112 9.17 3.98 1.32
C ASP A 112 8.53 3.21 0.16
N SER A 113 7.79 3.91 -0.71
CA SER A 113 7.13 3.29 -1.86
C SER A 113 8.11 2.62 -2.84
N LEU A 114 9.28 3.22 -3.09
CA LEU A 114 10.29 2.65 -3.97
C LEU A 114 11.00 1.44 -3.35
N THR A 115 11.23 1.44 -2.04
CA THR A 115 11.76 0.26 -1.33
C THR A 115 10.76 -0.87 -1.34
N ASP A 116 9.47 -0.58 -1.16
CA ASP A 116 8.38 -1.53 -1.27
C ASP A 116 8.32 -2.18 -2.66
N PHE A 117 8.41 -1.36 -3.70
CA PHE A 117 8.46 -1.84 -5.08
C PHE A 117 9.64 -2.79 -5.27
N GLY A 118 10.85 -2.37 -4.93
CA GLY A 118 12.07 -3.16 -5.12
C GLY A 118 12.04 -4.48 -4.37
N VAL A 119 11.63 -4.46 -3.10
CA VAL A 119 11.50 -5.68 -2.28
C VAL A 119 10.43 -6.61 -2.87
N THR A 120 9.28 -6.08 -3.27
CA THR A 120 8.21 -6.90 -3.86
C THR A 120 8.68 -7.58 -5.13
N VAL A 121 9.37 -6.87 -6.04
CA VAL A 121 9.95 -7.46 -7.26
C VAL A 121 10.90 -8.61 -6.89
N LEU A 122 11.84 -8.39 -5.96
CA LEU A 122 12.82 -9.40 -5.56
C LEU A 122 12.17 -10.63 -4.90
N VAL A 123 11.17 -10.43 -4.05
CA VAL A 123 10.44 -11.51 -3.38
C VAL A 123 9.66 -12.35 -4.39
N TYR A 124 8.96 -11.73 -5.36
CA TYR A 124 8.23 -12.47 -6.39
C TYR A 124 9.16 -13.21 -7.34
N ILE A 125 10.31 -12.63 -7.70
CA ILE A 125 11.36 -13.34 -8.45
C ILE A 125 11.85 -14.55 -7.62
N ALA A 126 12.13 -14.38 -6.33
CA ALA A 126 12.58 -15.44 -5.45
C ALA A 126 11.56 -16.59 -5.35
N VAL A 127 10.29 -16.27 -5.14
CA VAL A 127 9.18 -17.23 -5.13
C VAL A 127 9.10 -18.00 -6.46
N THR A 128 9.19 -17.29 -7.58
CA THR A 128 9.19 -17.90 -8.92
C THR A 128 10.38 -18.85 -9.10
N VAL A 129 11.58 -18.45 -8.69
CA VAL A 129 12.78 -19.30 -8.74
C VAL A 129 12.58 -20.57 -7.90
N VAL A 130 11.97 -20.48 -6.72
CA VAL A 130 11.65 -21.66 -5.90
C VAL A 130 10.72 -22.60 -6.65
N LEU A 131 9.62 -22.08 -7.22
CA LEU A 131 8.66 -22.91 -7.97
C LEU A 131 9.30 -23.57 -9.17
N VAL A 132 10.08 -22.84 -9.99
CA VAL A 132 10.80 -23.42 -11.12
C VAL A 132 11.79 -24.50 -10.68
N ARG A 133 12.55 -24.28 -9.60
CA ARG A 133 13.53 -25.27 -9.09
C ARG A 133 12.85 -26.52 -8.54
N THR A 134 11.71 -26.39 -7.88
CA THR A 134 11.05 -27.52 -7.23
C THR A 134 10.21 -28.35 -8.20
N THR A 135 9.64 -27.72 -9.23
CA THR A 135 8.79 -28.41 -10.22
C THR A 135 9.50 -28.77 -11.51
N GLY A 136 10.59 -28.08 -11.85
CA GLY A 136 11.27 -28.18 -13.14
C GLY A 136 10.51 -27.51 -14.30
N ALA A 137 9.43 -26.80 -14.04
CA ALA A 137 8.50 -26.25 -15.01
C ALA A 137 8.77 -24.76 -15.27
N PRO A 138 9.28 -24.35 -16.46
CA PRO A 138 9.62 -22.95 -16.76
C PRO A 138 8.39 -22.04 -16.88
N GLU A 139 7.20 -22.57 -17.05
CA GLU A 139 5.93 -21.82 -17.12
C GLU A 139 5.66 -21.00 -15.84
N TYR A 140 6.26 -21.36 -14.71
CA TYR A 140 6.15 -20.56 -13.48
C TYR A 140 6.77 -19.17 -13.60
N TRP A 141 7.66 -18.91 -14.57
CA TRP A 141 8.11 -17.56 -14.85
C TRP A 141 6.96 -16.66 -15.33
N VAL A 142 6.05 -17.21 -16.16
CA VAL A 142 4.87 -16.48 -16.61
C VAL A 142 3.91 -16.25 -15.44
N LEU A 143 3.66 -17.29 -14.63
CA LEU A 143 2.79 -17.20 -13.47
C LEU A 143 3.31 -16.20 -12.43
N GLY A 144 4.62 -16.21 -12.15
CA GLY A 144 5.26 -15.27 -11.24
C GLY A 144 5.19 -13.82 -11.73
N LEU A 145 5.43 -13.59 -13.04
CA LEU A 145 5.30 -12.26 -13.65
C LEU A 145 3.86 -11.76 -13.58
N LEU A 146 2.87 -12.60 -13.92
CA LEU A 146 1.45 -12.25 -13.81
C LEU A 146 1.06 -11.98 -12.36
N GLY A 147 1.58 -12.74 -11.40
CA GLY A 147 1.37 -12.50 -9.97
C GLY A 147 1.92 -11.14 -9.52
N LEU A 148 3.14 -10.80 -9.93
CA LEU A 148 3.78 -9.53 -9.64
C LEU A 148 2.99 -8.34 -10.22
N LEU A 149 2.63 -8.40 -11.49
CA LEU A 149 1.82 -7.36 -12.15
C LEU A 149 0.46 -7.21 -11.48
N THR A 150 -0.20 -8.32 -11.16
CA THR A 150 -1.47 -8.33 -10.44
C THR A 150 -1.35 -7.70 -9.06
N CYS A 151 -0.32 -8.05 -8.30
CA CYS A 151 -0.06 -7.48 -6.98
C CYS A 151 0.07 -5.95 -7.04
N PHE A 152 0.84 -5.42 -7.98
CA PHE A 152 0.99 -3.98 -8.14
C PHE A 152 -0.31 -3.31 -8.60
N MET A 153 -1.01 -3.87 -9.57
CA MET A 153 -2.28 -3.29 -10.06
C MET A 153 -3.35 -3.27 -8.97
N GLN A 154 -3.48 -4.33 -8.16
CA GLN A 154 -4.39 -4.37 -7.02
C GLN A 154 -4.04 -3.31 -5.98
N SER A 155 -2.75 -3.18 -5.65
CA SER A 155 -2.27 -2.18 -4.68
C SER A 155 -2.52 -0.77 -5.17
N THR A 156 -2.19 -0.46 -6.42
CA THR A 156 -2.44 0.85 -7.03
C THR A 156 -3.93 1.16 -7.07
N PHE A 157 -4.77 0.17 -7.37
CA PHE A 157 -6.22 0.33 -7.35
C PHE A 157 -6.73 0.73 -5.96
N PHE A 158 -6.30 0.07 -4.90
CA PHE A 158 -6.66 0.46 -3.53
C PHE A 158 -6.15 1.86 -3.17
N VAL A 159 -4.86 2.13 -3.44
CA VAL A 159 -4.23 3.42 -3.13
C VAL A 159 -4.90 4.57 -3.89
N PHE A 160 -5.27 4.39 -5.15
CA PHE A 160 -5.98 5.39 -5.94
C PHE A 160 -7.29 5.85 -5.25
N TYR A 161 -8.13 4.90 -4.82
CA TYR A 161 -9.36 5.25 -4.11
C TYR A 161 -9.10 5.83 -2.72
N LEU A 162 -8.08 5.34 -2.02
CA LEU A 162 -7.70 5.85 -0.70
C LEU A 162 -7.21 7.30 -0.78
N VAL A 163 -6.35 7.64 -1.75
CA VAL A 163 -5.83 9.00 -1.95
C VAL A 163 -6.96 9.96 -2.35
N ASN A 164 -7.82 9.54 -3.28
CA ASN A 164 -8.98 10.33 -3.66
C ASN A 164 -9.94 10.57 -2.49
N TYR A 165 -10.12 9.61 -1.59
CA TYR A 165 -10.89 9.77 -0.37
C TYR A 165 -10.22 10.73 0.61
N THR A 166 -8.95 10.50 0.93
CA THR A 166 -8.19 11.29 1.92
C THR A 166 -8.03 12.75 1.51
N SER A 167 -7.86 13.03 0.23
CA SER A 167 -7.78 14.41 -0.29
C SER A 167 -9.08 15.20 -0.07
N ARG A 168 -10.24 14.51 -0.08
CA ARG A 168 -11.55 15.16 0.12
C ARG A 168 -11.92 15.36 1.59
N VAL A 169 -11.45 14.50 2.49
CA VAL A 169 -11.68 14.67 3.93
C VAL A 169 -10.65 15.58 4.61
N GLY A 170 -9.70 16.14 3.83
CA GLY A 170 -8.74 17.14 4.31
C GLY A 170 -7.69 16.60 5.30
N SER A 171 -7.51 15.28 5.36
CA SER A 171 -6.64 14.68 6.38
C SER A 171 -5.19 14.51 5.96
N TYR A 172 -4.86 14.70 4.67
CA TYR A 172 -3.53 14.41 4.15
C TYR A 172 -3.11 15.42 3.06
N GLU A 173 -2.70 16.62 3.49
CA GLU A 173 -2.28 17.72 2.60
C GLU A 173 -1.04 17.39 1.73
N LYS A 174 -0.26 16.36 2.11
CA LYS A 174 1.01 16.02 1.45
C LYS A 174 0.89 15.00 0.31
N ASN A 175 -0.28 14.39 0.11
CA ASN A 175 -0.52 13.48 -1.01
C ASN A 175 -1.20 14.24 -2.13
N ARG A 176 -0.54 14.34 -3.28
CA ARG A 176 -1.21 14.75 -4.51
C ARG A 176 -1.93 13.55 -5.13
N VAL A 177 -3.06 13.79 -5.76
CA VAL A 177 -3.76 12.77 -6.56
C VAL A 177 -2.94 12.46 -7.83
N ASP A 178 -2.29 13.47 -8.38
CA ASP A 178 -1.31 13.37 -9.46
C ASP A 178 0.08 13.80 -8.91
N GLU A 179 1.02 12.86 -8.89
CA GLU A 179 2.41 13.08 -8.45
C GLU A 179 3.34 13.42 -9.62
N SER A 180 2.82 13.78 -10.79
CA SER A 180 3.62 14.27 -11.91
C SER A 180 4.47 15.47 -11.50
N VAL A 181 5.67 15.58 -12.10
CA VAL A 181 6.59 16.67 -11.81
C VAL A 181 6.01 17.98 -12.35
N THR A 182 5.84 18.95 -11.47
CA THR A 182 5.32 20.29 -11.78
C THR A 182 6.47 21.31 -11.90
N GLU A 183 6.17 22.49 -12.48
CA GLU A 183 7.13 23.59 -12.52
C GLU A 183 7.54 24.06 -11.12
N GLU A 184 6.63 23.96 -10.14
CA GLU A 184 6.90 24.26 -8.74
C GLU A 184 7.91 23.25 -8.15
N ASP A 185 7.79 21.95 -8.47
CA ASP A 185 8.75 20.93 -8.02
C ASP A 185 10.14 21.19 -8.60
N LEU A 186 10.24 21.65 -9.86
CA LEU A 186 11.51 22.02 -10.50
C LEU A 186 12.11 23.26 -9.85
N ALA A 187 11.34 24.30 -9.62
CA ALA A 187 11.79 25.53 -8.98
C ALA A 187 12.27 25.29 -7.53
N ASN A 188 11.56 24.44 -6.78
CA ASN A 188 11.96 24.06 -5.43
C ASN A 188 13.25 23.22 -5.42
N ALA A 189 13.53 22.45 -6.45
CA ALA A 189 14.75 21.63 -6.56
C ALA A 189 16.01 22.48 -6.85
N GLU A 190 15.87 23.67 -7.43
CA GLU A 190 17.00 24.62 -7.61
C GLU A 190 17.48 25.22 -6.28
N GLY A 191 16.63 25.22 -5.24
CA GLY A 191 16.96 25.77 -3.92
C GLY A 191 17.02 24.75 -2.78
N ALA A 192 16.70 23.48 -3.03
CA ALA A 192 16.58 22.42 -2.02
C ALA A 192 17.42 21.18 -2.43
N ASP A 193 17.30 20.10 -1.63
CA ASP A 193 18.01 18.83 -1.90
C ASP A 193 17.50 18.19 -3.21
N PRO A 194 18.37 17.99 -4.22
CA PRO A 194 17.98 17.42 -5.51
C PRO A 194 17.49 15.96 -5.42
N TRP A 195 17.64 15.31 -4.27
CA TRP A 195 17.17 13.94 -4.07
C TRP A 195 15.66 13.83 -4.06
N ASP A 196 14.92 14.81 -3.55
CA ASP A 196 13.46 14.82 -3.56
C ASP A 196 12.90 14.71 -4.99
N LEU A 197 13.43 15.53 -5.91
CA LEU A 197 13.03 15.49 -7.32
C LEU A 197 13.42 14.17 -8.00
N ARG A 198 14.62 13.64 -7.72
CA ARG A 198 15.06 12.36 -8.30
C ARG A 198 14.17 11.20 -7.87
N LEU A 199 13.82 11.14 -6.58
CA LEU A 199 12.91 10.11 -6.08
C LEU A 199 11.50 10.28 -6.64
N GLN A 200 11.01 11.51 -6.81
CA GLN A 200 9.73 11.77 -7.46
C GLN A 200 9.72 11.30 -8.91
N ILE A 201 10.75 11.63 -9.70
CA ILE A 201 10.88 11.16 -11.10
C ILE A 201 10.87 9.64 -11.17
N LEU A 202 11.64 8.98 -10.29
CA LEU A 202 11.69 7.51 -10.23
C LEU A 202 10.34 6.94 -9.81
N PHE A 203 9.67 7.53 -8.82
CA PHE A 203 8.33 7.14 -8.38
C PHE A 203 7.32 7.22 -9.53
N VAL A 204 7.28 8.35 -10.26
CA VAL A 204 6.39 8.55 -11.42
C VAL A 204 6.70 7.55 -12.53
N TRP A 205 7.97 7.22 -12.77
CA TRP A 205 8.35 6.20 -13.76
C TRP A 205 7.86 4.81 -13.37
N VAL A 206 7.93 4.46 -12.08
CA VAL A 206 7.50 3.15 -11.57
C VAL A 206 5.98 3.03 -11.52
N TYR A 207 5.29 4.04 -10.99
CA TYR A 207 3.86 3.97 -10.65
C TYR A 207 2.95 4.71 -11.64
N GLY A 208 3.43 5.77 -12.30
CA GLY A 208 2.57 6.65 -13.09
C GLY A 208 1.81 5.97 -14.23
N TRP A 209 2.34 4.89 -14.83
CA TRP A 209 1.61 4.12 -15.82
C TRP A 209 0.46 3.30 -15.19
N GLN A 210 0.65 2.79 -13.96
CA GLN A 210 -0.36 2.06 -13.20
C GLN A 210 -1.48 3.02 -12.78
N ASP A 211 -1.12 4.19 -12.27
CA ASP A 211 -2.08 5.23 -11.89
C ASP A 211 -2.97 5.62 -13.06
N LYS A 212 -2.39 5.86 -14.25
CA LYS A 212 -3.15 6.16 -15.47
C LYS A 212 -4.09 5.03 -15.89
N MET A 213 -3.67 3.78 -15.76
CA MET A 213 -4.54 2.63 -16.07
C MET A 213 -5.73 2.56 -15.10
N VAL A 214 -5.48 2.75 -13.80
CA VAL A 214 -6.54 2.74 -12.79
C VAL A 214 -7.48 3.94 -12.97
N GLU A 215 -6.95 5.12 -13.27
CA GLU A 215 -7.74 6.32 -13.58
C GLU A 215 -8.67 6.10 -14.77
N GLN A 216 -8.17 5.49 -15.85
CA GLN A 216 -8.98 5.15 -17.03
C GLN A 216 -10.08 4.14 -16.70
N LEU A 217 -9.75 3.12 -15.89
CA LEU A 217 -10.72 2.13 -15.40
C LEU A 217 -11.80 2.82 -14.56
N ASP A 218 -11.41 3.69 -13.64
CA ASP A 218 -12.36 4.45 -12.81
C ASP A 218 -13.24 5.38 -13.66
N ALA A 219 -12.67 6.09 -14.62
CA ALA A 219 -13.44 6.93 -15.55
C ALA A 219 -14.48 6.11 -16.33
N LEU A 220 -14.13 4.90 -16.78
CA LEU A 220 -15.08 3.98 -17.40
C LEU A 220 -16.18 3.57 -16.41
N CYS A 221 -15.83 3.22 -15.18
CA CYS A 221 -16.78 2.83 -14.14
C CYS A 221 -17.75 3.98 -13.80
N ARG A 222 -17.26 5.23 -13.69
CA ARG A 222 -18.08 6.41 -13.47
C ARG A 222 -19.07 6.65 -14.62
N ARG A 223 -18.61 6.51 -15.87
CA ARG A 223 -19.49 6.59 -17.06
C ARG A 223 -20.56 5.49 -17.03
N LEU A 224 -20.17 4.25 -16.74
CA LEU A 224 -21.10 3.14 -16.60
C LEU A 224 -22.09 3.36 -15.44
N ALA A 225 -21.68 3.92 -14.33
CA ALA A 225 -22.53 4.25 -13.19
C ALA A 225 -23.41 5.51 -13.45
N ARG A 226 -23.15 6.25 -14.54
CA ARG A 226 -23.79 7.53 -14.89
C ARG A 226 -23.64 8.56 -13.77
N VAL A 227 -22.43 8.67 -13.20
CA VAL A 227 -22.11 9.66 -12.15
C VAL A 227 -22.01 11.04 -12.82
N PRO A 228 -22.80 12.04 -12.40
CA PRO A 228 -22.64 13.42 -12.87
C PRO A 228 -21.35 14.04 -12.28
N ASP A 229 -20.83 15.05 -12.95
CA ASP A 229 -19.56 15.69 -12.52
C ASP A 229 -19.71 16.37 -11.15
N ASP A 230 -20.88 16.91 -10.82
CA ASP A 230 -21.20 17.51 -9.53
C ASP A 230 -21.33 16.48 -8.38
N GLU A 231 -21.50 15.20 -8.70
CA GLU A 231 -21.54 14.09 -7.74
C GLU A 231 -20.23 13.29 -7.64
N GLU A 232 -19.16 13.69 -8.30
CA GLU A 232 -17.88 12.99 -8.29
C GLU A 232 -17.32 12.83 -6.86
N ALA A 233 -17.47 13.87 -6.02
CA ALA A 233 -17.06 13.81 -4.62
C ALA A 233 -17.73 12.64 -3.86
N ASN A 234 -19.01 12.38 -4.14
CA ASN A 234 -19.77 11.29 -3.53
C ASN A 234 -19.31 9.90 -4.02
N TRP A 235 -18.77 9.82 -5.25
CA TRP A 235 -18.22 8.58 -5.80
C TRP A 235 -17.01 8.09 -4.99
N TYR A 236 -16.12 9.00 -4.59
CA TYR A 236 -14.92 8.68 -3.85
C TYR A 236 -15.11 8.64 -2.32
N SER A 237 -16.24 9.12 -1.80
CA SER A 237 -16.51 9.18 -0.34
C SER A 237 -17.15 7.90 0.24
N ASP A 238 -17.16 6.80 -0.51
CA ASP A 238 -17.81 5.54 -0.11
C ASP A 238 -16.89 4.70 0.78
N LYS A 239 -17.11 4.81 2.12
CA LYS A 239 -16.36 4.06 3.13
C LYS A 239 -16.54 2.55 3.03
N ASN A 240 -17.74 2.08 2.64
CA ASN A 240 -18.02 0.65 2.52
C ASN A 240 -17.24 0.04 1.36
N PHE A 241 -17.15 0.79 0.26
CA PHE A 241 -16.33 0.39 -0.87
C PHE A 241 -14.84 0.36 -0.51
N LEU A 242 -14.32 1.39 0.19
CA LEU A 242 -12.93 1.42 0.68
C LEU A 242 -12.64 0.24 1.61
N ALA A 243 -13.53 -0.05 2.56
CA ALA A 243 -13.40 -1.21 3.42
C ALA A 243 -13.36 -2.52 2.62
N GLY A 244 -14.25 -2.63 1.61
CA GLY A 244 -14.30 -3.79 0.74
C GLY A 244 -13.04 -4.00 -0.09
N ILE A 245 -12.43 -2.94 -0.63
CA ILE A 245 -11.21 -3.06 -1.44
C ILE A 245 -9.91 -3.06 -0.63
N SER A 246 -9.95 -2.83 0.69
CA SER A 246 -8.74 -2.83 1.53
C SER A 246 -7.94 -4.16 1.49
N PRO A 247 -8.55 -5.35 1.27
CA PRO A 247 -7.80 -6.58 1.06
C PRO A 247 -6.89 -6.58 -0.20
N LEU A 248 -7.10 -5.66 -1.15
CA LEU A 248 -6.27 -5.55 -2.35
C LEU A 248 -4.95 -4.78 -2.10
N CYS A 249 -4.72 -4.28 -0.90
CA CYS A 249 -3.50 -3.58 -0.53
C CYS A 249 -2.27 -4.48 -0.58
N LEU A 250 -1.10 -3.90 -0.87
CA LEU A 250 0.20 -4.58 -0.88
C LEU A 250 0.46 -5.35 0.43
N CYS A 251 0.07 -4.78 1.57
CA CYS A 251 0.22 -5.41 2.87
C CYS A 251 -0.52 -6.75 2.95
N THR A 252 -1.79 -6.80 2.54
CA THR A 252 -2.58 -8.05 2.54
C THR A 252 -1.98 -9.07 1.58
N ASN A 253 -1.54 -8.65 0.38
CA ASN A 253 -0.90 -9.52 -0.59
C ASN A 253 0.39 -10.15 -0.02
N ASN A 254 1.21 -9.36 0.68
CA ASN A 254 2.41 -9.86 1.36
C ASN A 254 2.07 -10.80 2.52
N ILE A 255 1.03 -10.51 3.31
CA ILE A 255 0.56 -11.41 4.38
C ILE A 255 0.03 -12.73 3.81
N MET A 256 -0.71 -12.69 2.70
CA MET A 256 -1.11 -13.90 1.99
C MET A 256 0.12 -14.72 1.60
N LEU A 257 1.14 -14.10 1.00
CA LEU A 257 2.39 -14.78 0.67
C LEU A 257 3.06 -15.38 1.90
N VAL A 258 3.11 -14.66 3.04
CA VAL A 258 3.63 -15.19 4.32
C VAL A 258 2.87 -16.47 4.72
N ILE A 259 1.54 -16.42 4.75
CA ILE A 259 0.70 -17.56 5.15
C ILE A 259 0.93 -18.75 4.22
N PHE A 260 0.88 -18.55 2.90
CA PHE A 260 1.06 -19.63 1.93
C PHE A 260 2.50 -20.16 1.88
N SER A 261 3.51 -19.34 2.22
CA SER A 261 4.88 -19.81 2.40
C SER A 261 5.03 -20.74 3.61
N LEU A 262 4.38 -20.39 4.74
CA LEU A 262 4.35 -21.24 5.93
C LEU A 262 3.63 -22.57 5.68
N LEU A 263 2.63 -22.58 4.78
CA LEU A 263 1.89 -23.77 4.35
C LEU A 263 2.62 -24.54 3.24
N GLY A 264 3.72 -24.02 2.67
CA GLY A 264 4.41 -24.62 1.54
C GLY A 264 3.61 -24.57 0.23
N GLN A 265 2.64 -23.66 0.09
CA GLN A 265 1.66 -23.59 -1.01
C GLN A 265 1.85 -22.32 -1.88
N LEU A 266 3.09 -22.08 -2.35
CA LEU A 266 3.42 -20.87 -3.13
C LEU A 266 2.65 -20.78 -4.46
N GLU A 267 2.44 -21.92 -5.12
CA GLU A 267 1.65 -21.98 -6.36
C GLU A 267 0.20 -21.55 -6.11
N LEU A 268 -0.43 -22.11 -5.07
CA LEU A 268 -1.81 -21.77 -4.71
C LEU A 268 -1.94 -20.27 -4.36
N PHE A 269 -0.94 -19.68 -3.72
CA PHE A 269 -0.89 -18.24 -3.49
C PHE A 269 -0.99 -17.46 -4.81
N LEU A 270 -0.14 -17.77 -5.81
CA LEU A 270 -0.15 -17.06 -7.09
C LEU A 270 -1.48 -17.26 -7.83
N ILE A 271 -2.03 -18.47 -7.82
CA ILE A 271 -3.32 -18.75 -8.44
C ILE A 271 -4.44 -17.94 -7.80
N LEU A 272 -4.52 -17.92 -6.46
CA LEU A 272 -5.54 -17.14 -5.74
C LEU A 272 -5.37 -15.63 -5.95
N LEU A 273 -4.14 -15.13 -5.94
CA LEU A 273 -3.85 -13.73 -6.19
C LEU A 273 -4.33 -13.29 -7.58
N ILE A 274 -3.98 -14.08 -8.62
CA ILE A 274 -4.31 -13.74 -10.01
C ILE A 274 -5.80 -13.96 -10.31
N SER A 275 -6.42 -15.02 -9.77
CA SER A 275 -7.81 -15.34 -10.08
C SER A 275 -8.79 -14.75 -9.07
N PHE A 276 -8.80 -15.26 -7.84
CA PHE A 276 -9.80 -14.91 -6.84
C PHE A 276 -9.77 -13.42 -6.46
N MET A 277 -8.59 -12.85 -6.19
CA MET A 277 -8.49 -11.46 -5.76
C MET A 277 -8.88 -10.48 -6.89
N ASN A 278 -8.59 -10.79 -8.14
CA ASN A 278 -9.06 -9.97 -9.27
C ASN A 278 -10.58 -10.09 -9.46
N LEU A 279 -11.14 -11.30 -9.40
CA LEU A 279 -12.59 -11.49 -9.47
C LEU A 279 -13.31 -10.78 -8.31
N TYR A 280 -12.74 -10.82 -7.12
CA TYR A 280 -13.23 -10.10 -5.95
C TYR A 280 -13.25 -8.58 -6.20
N GLY A 281 -12.15 -8.00 -6.67
CA GLY A 281 -12.06 -6.58 -7.00
C GLY A 281 -13.07 -6.15 -8.08
N LEU A 282 -13.19 -6.94 -9.15
CA LEU A 282 -14.17 -6.70 -10.22
C LEU A 282 -15.62 -6.82 -9.70
N GLY A 283 -15.88 -7.78 -8.81
CA GLY A 283 -17.20 -7.92 -8.16
C GLY A 283 -17.58 -6.69 -7.33
N LEU A 284 -16.63 -6.14 -6.59
CA LEU A 284 -16.84 -4.90 -5.81
C LEU A 284 -17.06 -3.67 -6.71
N LEU A 285 -16.33 -3.57 -7.82
CA LEU A 285 -16.56 -2.52 -8.81
C LEU A 285 -17.97 -2.63 -9.42
N ALA A 286 -18.36 -3.82 -9.83
CA ALA A 286 -19.70 -4.07 -10.36
C ALA A 286 -20.77 -3.69 -9.32
N TRP A 287 -20.60 -4.13 -8.06
CA TRP A 287 -21.51 -3.76 -6.97
C TRP A 287 -21.60 -2.23 -6.79
N LYS A 288 -20.48 -1.52 -6.81
CA LYS A 288 -20.43 -0.05 -6.71
C LYS A 288 -21.24 0.62 -7.84
N ILE A 289 -21.01 0.17 -9.09
CA ILE A 289 -21.72 0.69 -10.27
C ILE A 289 -23.23 0.46 -10.15
N PHE A 290 -23.66 -0.77 -9.83
CA PHE A 290 -25.08 -1.13 -9.73
C PHE A 290 -25.78 -0.42 -8.56
N SER A 291 -25.12 -0.32 -7.41
CA SER A 291 -25.65 0.38 -6.24
C SER A 291 -25.91 1.86 -6.54
N ARG A 292 -24.99 2.53 -7.23
CA ARG A 292 -25.17 3.93 -7.65
C ARG A 292 -26.32 4.09 -8.64
N ARG A 293 -26.42 3.25 -9.66
CA ARG A 293 -27.55 3.27 -10.62
C ARG A 293 -28.88 3.11 -9.93
N ARG A 294 -28.98 2.14 -9.02
CA ARG A 294 -30.22 1.84 -8.27
C ARG A 294 -30.65 3.02 -7.39
N ASN A 295 -29.72 3.62 -6.67
CA ASN A 295 -30.01 4.76 -5.80
C ASN A 295 -30.51 5.96 -6.61
N ARG A 296 -29.90 6.23 -7.75
CA ARG A 296 -30.31 7.31 -8.63
C ARG A 296 -31.73 7.10 -9.20
N GLN A 297 -32.04 5.90 -9.65
CA GLN A 297 -33.40 5.57 -10.13
C GLN A 297 -34.47 5.78 -9.05
N ARG A 298 -34.17 5.43 -7.79
CA ARG A 298 -35.07 5.67 -6.67
C ARG A 298 -35.33 7.17 -6.44
N LEU A 299 -34.30 8.01 -6.53
CA LEU A 299 -34.43 9.46 -6.37
C LEU A 299 -35.24 10.11 -7.51
N VAL A 300 -35.10 9.62 -8.73
CA VAL A 300 -35.89 10.10 -9.89
C VAL A 300 -37.36 9.70 -9.74
N ASN A 301 -37.67 8.51 -9.25
CA ASN A 301 -39.02 8.02 -9.07
C ASN A 301 -39.76 8.64 -7.85
N LEU A 302 -39.06 9.38 -6.98
CA LEU A 302 -39.60 10.09 -5.83
C LEU A 302 -39.86 11.58 -6.10
N ARG A 303 -39.41 12.08 -7.26
CA ARG A 303 -39.70 13.44 -7.78
C ARG A 303 -40.82 13.40 -8.79
#